data_fdf5e2f724560ffaa70e9a970f479768
#
_entry.id   fdf5e2f724560ffaa70e9a970f479768
#
_cell.length_a   1.000
_cell.length_b   1.000
_cell.length_c   1.000
_cell.angle_alpha   90.00
_cell.angle_beta   90.00
_cell.angle_gamma   90.00
#
_symmetry.space_group_name_H-M   'P 1'
#
loop_
_entity.id
_entity.type
_entity.pdbx_description
1 polymer ?
#
loop_
_entity_poly.entity_id
_entity_poly.type
_entity_poly.pdbx_seq_one_letter_code
_entity_poly.pdbx_strand_id
1 'polypeptide(L)'
;MSLVRSASVIALSLSAVLLLAPPGVSAAGNDASPLRTYLTAKHAAIEAQSAQVAKPTPLHAKVTAESRSGVRRLRIGQTGEFQYISDSGRNYAGYNLGAGSWDSLVGTLASAVADEYIVQAAAQQIPLDGLDVVFTSIPERKSENLAYPNNLSYVAYIDSPASESQLQALKRAVHANSSAIDLVTRPQQVSHAEVEYTHTAAERDPKQPPGLRDFITEEKRPAVLARQVKPNGKAKPAEPETLVARAHVEPRTGLRRVYLGKDGYHQQLHDSAPELLGYGLAPTVEEHLLGVTGTCLTHIFEVQAASRNVLLDSLELTVDGQVSPRFGSNVSSPARYSGIRYKVRIASPASEQEIDALRQSVEATCPLYNLVKDEQKLEGSIVRGAYAGAAP
;
A
#
# COMPACT_ATOMS: atom_id res chain seq x y z
N MET A 1 -34.16 -57.60 -19.63
CA MET A 1 -32.95 -57.15 -18.91
C MET A 1 -33.08 -55.66 -18.62
N SER A 2 -33.43 -55.34 -17.38
CA SER A 2 -33.81 -54.03 -16.92
C SER A 2 -32.57 -53.35 -16.25
N LEU A 3 -32.15 -52.21 -16.76
CA LEU A 3 -31.09 -51.40 -16.18
C LEU A 3 -31.72 -50.38 -15.23
N VAL A 4 -31.55 -50.61 -13.95
CA VAL A 4 -31.89 -49.68 -12.88
C VAL A 4 -30.78 -48.62 -12.79
N ARG A 5 -31.10 -47.33 -13.03
CA ARG A 5 -30.23 -46.20 -12.78
C ARG A 5 -30.46 -45.74 -11.34
N SER A 6 -29.45 -45.88 -10.50
CA SER A 6 -29.42 -45.30 -9.17
C SER A 6 -29.10 -43.82 -9.28
N ALA A 7 -30.00 -42.96 -8.84
CA ALA A 7 -29.77 -41.53 -8.66
C ALA A 7 -29.23 -41.28 -7.24
N SER A 8 -27.99 -40.84 -7.13
CA SER A 8 -27.42 -40.38 -5.84
C SER A 8 -27.89 -38.97 -5.57
N VAL A 9 -28.68 -38.81 -4.53
CA VAL A 9 -29.10 -37.52 -3.99
C VAL A 9 -27.95 -36.98 -3.12
N ILE A 10 -27.28 -35.93 -3.55
CA ILE A 10 -26.33 -35.20 -2.73
C ILE A 10 -27.14 -34.22 -1.86
N ALA A 11 -27.21 -34.51 -0.57
CA ALA A 11 -27.79 -33.62 0.40
C ALA A 11 -26.78 -32.52 0.70
N LEU A 12 -27.03 -31.30 0.20
CA LEU A 12 -26.34 -30.11 0.65
C LEU A 12 -26.82 -29.73 2.08
N SER A 13 -26.00 -29.96 3.07
CA SER A 13 -26.22 -29.41 4.42
C SER A 13 -25.89 -27.93 4.40
N LEU A 14 -26.89 -27.06 4.39
CA LEU A 14 -26.78 -25.65 4.73
C LEU A 14 -26.44 -25.54 6.21
N SER A 15 -25.19 -25.34 6.55
CA SER A 15 -24.81 -24.90 7.90
C SER A 15 -25.17 -23.43 8.04
N ALA A 16 -26.26 -23.17 8.73
CA ALA A 16 -26.62 -21.82 9.14
C ALA A 16 -25.58 -21.34 10.16
N VAL A 17 -24.70 -20.45 9.73
CA VAL A 17 -23.84 -19.68 10.64
C VAL A 17 -24.79 -18.71 11.36
N LEU A 18 -25.15 -19.05 12.60
CA LEU A 18 -25.76 -18.12 13.51
C LEU A 18 -24.73 -17.01 13.80
N LEU A 19 -24.92 -15.85 13.18
CA LEU A 19 -24.30 -14.61 13.62
C LEU A 19 -24.86 -14.31 15.03
N LEU A 20 -24.12 -14.71 16.07
CA LEU A 20 -24.34 -14.25 17.42
C LEU A 20 -24.12 -12.73 17.43
N ALA A 21 -25.17 -11.97 17.44
CA ALA A 21 -25.12 -10.55 17.77
C ALA A 21 -24.44 -10.41 19.15
N PRO A 22 -23.50 -9.48 19.32
CA PRO A 22 -22.93 -9.25 20.64
C PRO A 22 -24.03 -8.88 21.64
N PRO A 23 -23.90 -9.29 22.92
CA PRO A 23 -24.91 -9.03 23.93
C PRO A 23 -25.20 -7.53 24.02
N GLY A 24 -26.48 -7.21 24.07
CA GLY A 24 -27.03 -5.88 23.94
C GLY A 24 -26.26 -4.81 24.70
N VAL A 25 -25.75 -3.85 23.95
CA VAL A 25 -25.35 -2.54 24.47
C VAL A 25 -26.68 -1.87 24.92
N SER A 26 -26.86 -1.80 26.19
CA SER A 26 -27.96 -1.06 26.82
C SER A 26 -27.95 0.36 26.25
N ALA A 27 -29.10 0.82 25.77
CA ALA A 27 -29.32 2.18 25.33
C ALA A 27 -29.22 3.13 26.53
N ALA A 28 -28.02 3.58 26.83
CA ALA A 28 -27.75 4.65 27.76
C ALA A 28 -27.19 5.84 26.99
N GLY A 29 -27.98 6.91 26.86
CA GLY A 29 -27.53 8.24 26.43
C GLY A 29 -27.28 8.41 24.93
N ASN A 30 -28.25 8.95 24.25
CA ASN A 30 -28.31 9.17 22.79
C ASN A 30 -27.40 10.31 22.23
N ASP A 31 -26.24 10.61 22.83
CA ASP A 31 -25.42 11.76 22.43
C ASP A 31 -23.99 11.41 21.95
N ALA A 32 -23.59 10.16 21.96
CA ALA A 32 -22.27 9.80 21.46
C ALA A 32 -22.31 9.59 19.93
N SER A 33 -21.42 10.28 19.21
CA SER A 33 -21.27 10.06 17.76
C SER A 33 -20.90 8.60 17.46
N PRO A 34 -21.20 8.08 16.25
CA PRO A 34 -20.82 6.72 15.88
C PRO A 34 -19.32 6.45 16.03
N LEU A 35 -18.48 7.45 15.74
CA LEU A 35 -17.03 7.31 15.88
C LEU A 35 -16.61 7.17 17.36
N ARG A 36 -17.20 7.92 18.27
CA ARG A 36 -16.93 7.75 19.71
C ARG A 36 -17.31 6.35 20.20
N THR A 37 -18.44 5.84 19.74
CA THR A 37 -18.87 4.47 20.06
C THR A 37 -17.84 3.45 19.57
N TYR A 38 -17.36 3.59 18.33
CA TYR A 38 -16.31 2.75 17.78
C TYR A 38 -15.00 2.86 18.57
N LEU A 39 -14.58 4.09 18.93
CA LEU A 39 -13.34 4.31 19.72
C LEU A 39 -13.43 3.67 21.11
N THR A 40 -14.60 3.67 21.73
CA THR A 40 -14.80 2.98 23.03
C THR A 40 -14.63 1.47 22.88
N ALA A 41 -15.19 0.86 21.83
CA ALA A 41 -15.00 -0.55 21.56
C ALA A 41 -13.54 -0.88 21.20
N LYS A 42 -12.88 0.00 20.44
CA LYS A 42 -11.46 -0.14 20.09
C LYS A 42 -10.55 -0.02 21.31
N HIS A 43 -10.88 0.85 22.27
CA HIS A 43 -10.16 0.94 23.54
C HIS A 43 -10.18 -0.40 24.28
N ALA A 44 -11.35 -1.03 24.39
CA ALA A 44 -11.48 -2.34 25.03
C ALA A 44 -10.67 -3.43 24.31
N ALA A 45 -10.62 -3.40 22.96
CA ALA A 45 -9.79 -4.32 22.17
C ALA A 45 -8.30 -4.09 22.44
N ILE A 46 -7.85 -2.83 22.53
CA ILE A 46 -6.46 -2.46 22.85
C ILE A 46 -6.08 -2.95 24.27
N GLU A 47 -6.97 -2.77 25.25
CA GLU A 47 -6.71 -3.28 26.62
C GLU A 47 -6.61 -4.81 26.64
N ALA A 48 -7.53 -5.50 25.94
CA ALA A 48 -7.48 -6.95 25.82
C ALA A 48 -6.18 -7.45 25.16
N GLN A 49 -5.74 -6.78 24.09
CA GLN A 49 -4.49 -7.10 23.41
C GLN A 49 -3.26 -6.79 24.29
N SER A 50 -3.28 -5.70 25.04
CA SER A 50 -2.18 -5.28 25.92
C SER A 50 -1.95 -6.28 27.07
N ALA A 51 -2.94 -7.06 27.44
CA ALA A 51 -2.82 -8.11 28.44
C ALA A 51 -2.18 -9.41 27.91
N GLN A 52 -2.04 -9.56 26.60
CA GLN A 52 -1.53 -10.77 25.95
C GLN A 52 -0.06 -10.62 25.55
N VAL A 53 0.64 -11.76 25.43
CA VAL A 53 1.98 -11.79 24.81
C VAL A 53 1.80 -11.68 23.29
N ALA A 54 2.30 -10.60 22.71
CA ALA A 54 2.22 -10.34 21.29
C ALA A 54 3.49 -10.78 20.54
N LYS A 55 3.33 -11.13 19.26
CA LYS A 55 4.42 -11.52 18.36
C LYS A 55 4.43 -10.57 17.15
N PRO A 56 5.61 -10.41 16.50
CA PRO A 56 5.65 -9.70 15.21
C PRO A 56 4.72 -10.34 14.19
N THR A 57 4.03 -9.48 13.43
CA THR A 57 3.15 -9.90 12.34
C THR A 57 3.98 -10.04 11.06
N PRO A 58 4.02 -11.22 10.42
CA PRO A 58 4.66 -11.38 9.13
C PRO A 58 3.85 -10.69 8.05
N LEU A 59 4.53 -9.96 7.18
CA LEU A 59 3.95 -9.24 6.04
C LEU A 59 4.38 -9.92 4.75
N HIS A 60 3.45 -10.07 3.81
CA HIS A 60 3.70 -10.66 2.50
C HIS A 60 2.91 -9.94 1.42
N ALA A 61 3.57 -9.61 0.32
CA ALA A 61 2.93 -9.08 -0.87
C ALA A 61 3.56 -9.68 -2.12
N LYS A 62 2.72 -10.00 -3.11
CA LYS A 62 3.13 -10.54 -4.39
C LYS A 62 2.63 -9.68 -5.53
N VAL A 63 3.51 -9.32 -6.45
CA VAL A 63 3.20 -8.53 -7.64
C VAL A 63 3.53 -9.33 -8.88
N THR A 64 2.55 -9.42 -9.79
CA THR A 64 2.72 -10.07 -11.09
C THR A 64 2.47 -9.05 -12.20
N ALA A 65 3.41 -8.89 -13.13
CA ALA A 65 3.19 -8.12 -14.35
C ALA A 65 2.31 -8.93 -15.30
N GLU A 66 1.20 -8.33 -15.74
CA GLU A 66 0.31 -8.96 -16.72
C GLU A 66 1.00 -9.02 -18.08
N SER A 67 0.93 -10.20 -18.69
CA SER A 67 1.74 -10.51 -19.88
C SER A 67 1.47 -9.63 -21.10
N ARG A 68 0.28 -9.05 -21.24
CA ARG A 68 -0.11 -8.27 -22.44
C ARG A 68 -0.11 -6.76 -22.25
N SER A 69 -0.01 -6.28 -21.03
CA SER A 69 -0.24 -4.86 -20.74
C SER A 69 0.74 -4.28 -19.74
N GLY A 70 1.56 -5.10 -19.07
CA GLY A 70 2.41 -4.65 -17.98
C GLY A 70 1.64 -4.07 -16.79
N VAL A 71 0.32 -4.21 -16.75
CA VAL A 71 -0.50 -3.90 -15.59
C VAL A 71 -0.11 -4.82 -14.44
N ARG A 72 0.09 -4.28 -13.27
CA ARG A 72 0.58 -5.02 -12.12
C ARG A 72 -0.56 -5.44 -11.22
N ARG A 73 -0.70 -6.73 -11.03
CA ARG A 73 -1.61 -7.31 -10.06
C ARG A 73 -0.88 -7.48 -8.74
N LEU A 74 -1.29 -6.71 -7.76
CA LEU A 74 -0.82 -6.80 -6.38
C LEU A 74 -1.75 -7.71 -5.58
N ARG A 75 -1.18 -8.74 -4.96
CA ARG A 75 -1.85 -9.59 -3.96
C ARG A 75 -1.19 -9.35 -2.61
N ILE A 76 -2.00 -9.15 -1.59
CA ILE A 76 -1.57 -8.80 -0.22
C ILE A 76 -2.11 -9.85 0.74
N GLY A 77 -1.32 -10.14 1.77
CA GLY A 77 -1.61 -11.14 2.78
C GLY A 77 -0.94 -12.48 2.47
N GLN A 78 -0.85 -13.36 3.47
CA GLN A 78 -0.11 -14.62 3.39
C GLN A 78 -0.64 -15.57 2.30
N THR A 79 -1.92 -15.52 2.00
CA THR A 79 -2.57 -16.29 0.93
C THR A 79 -3.06 -15.42 -0.23
N GLY A 80 -2.76 -14.12 -0.22
CA GLY A 80 -3.16 -13.17 -1.24
C GLY A 80 -4.64 -12.80 -1.17
N GLU A 81 -5.14 -12.64 0.03
CA GLU A 81 -6.56 -12.39 0.35
C GLU A 81 -7.09 -11.13 -0.29
N PHE A 82 -6.25 -10.10 -0.38
CA PHE A 82 -6.62 -8.82 -0.97
C PHE A 82 -5.90 -8.61 -2.29
N GLN A 83 -6.60 -8.01 -3.26
CA GLN A 83 -6.04 -7.75 -4.58
C GLN A 83 -6.27 -6.30 -5.01
N TYR A 84 -5.22 -5.70 -5.54
CA TYR A 84 -5.25 -4.38 -6.15
C TYR A 84 -4.63 -4.41 -7.54
N ILE A 85 -5.05 -3.47 -8.38
CA ILE A 85 -4.41 -3.22 -9.67
C ILE A 85 -3.57 -1.94 -9.52
N SER A 86 -2.30 -2.04 -9.92
CA SER A 86 -1.44 -0.88 -10.11
C SER A 86 -1.08 -0.77 -11.58
N ASP A 87 -1.16 0.43 -12.12
CA ASP A 87 -0.87 0.68 -13.52
C ASP A 87 0.04 1.91 -13.67
N SER A 88 0.53 2.12 -14.85
CA SER A 88 1.32 3.29 -15.21
C SER A 88 0.45 4.34 -15.89
N GLY A 89 0.87 5.58 -15.85
CA GLY A 89 0.30 6.60 -16.70
C GLY A 89 0.58 6.32 -18.19
N ARG A 90 -0.21 6.90 -19.06
CA ARG A 90 -0.10 6.74 -20.53
C ARG A 90 1.28 7.06 -21.08
N ASN A 91 2.00 7.95 -20.43
CA ASN A 91 3.37 8.34 -20.77
C ASN A 91 4.43 7.23 -20.49
N TYR A 92 4.02 6.11 -19.90
CA TYR A 92 4.80 4.88 -19.73
C TYR A 92 4.09 3.66 -20.32
N ALA A 93 3.29 3.86 -21.37
CA ALA A 93 2.46 2.85 -22.02
C ALA A 93 1.45 2.17 -21.07
N GLY A 94 0.99 2.87 -20.02
CA GLY A 94 -0.08 2.38 -19.15
C GLY A 94 -1.46 2.79 -19.64
N TYR A 95 -2.48 2.15 -19.12
CA TYR A 95 -3.88 2.35 -19.46
C TYR A 95 -4.66 3.13 -18.41
N ASN A 96 -4.01 3.47 -17.30
CA ASN A 96 -4.64 4.12 -16.13
C ASN A 96 -5.78 3.27 -15.51
N LEU A 97 -5.61 1.95 -15.50
CA LEU A 97 -6.59 1.02 -14.92
C LEU A 97 -6.49 0.89 -13.41
N GLY A 98 -5.41 1.37 -12.82
CA GLY A 98 -5.17 1.38 -11.39
C GLY A 98 -4.22 2.51 -10.99
N ALA A 99 -4.16 2.80 -9.72
CA ALA A 99 -3.28 3.84 -9.20
C ALA A 99 -1.81 3.52 -9.44
N GLY A 100 -1.04 4.54 -9.77
CA GLY A 100 0.42 4.47 -9.80
C GLY A 100 1.01 4.21 -8.42
N SER A 101 2.23 3.68 -8.36
CA SER A 101 2.86 3.37 -7.07
C SER A 101 3.07 4.60 -6.19
N TRP A 102 3.28 5.78 -6.77
CA TRP A 102 3.45 7.02 -6.01
C TRP A 102 2.15 7.50 -5.39
N ASP A 103 1.04 7.46 -6.14
CA ASP A 103 -0.29 7.79 -5.61
C ASP A 103 -0.70 6.80 -4.53
N SER A 104 -0.45 5.51 -4.77
CA SER A 104 -0.70 4.45 -3.78
C SER A 104 0.13 4.63 -2.51
N LEU A 105 1.40 5.07 -2.61
CA LEU A 105 2.22 5.40 -1.44
C LEU A 105 1.58 6.51 -0.61
N VAL A 106 1.28 7.65 -1.25
CA VAL A 106 0.71 8.81 -0.57
C VAL A 106 -0.65 8.47 0.05
N GLY A 107 -1.47 7.68 -0.64
CA GLY A 107 -2.74 7.19 -0.13
C GLY A 107 -2.60 6.25 1.06
N THR A 108 -1.66 5.33 1.00
CA THR A 108 -1.42 4.39 2.10
C THR A 108 -0.85 5.12 3.32
N LEU A 109 0.01 6.13 3.11
CA LEU A 109 0.50 6.98 4.21
C LEU A 109 -0.61 7.83 4.82
N ALA A 110 -1.53 8.39 4.01
CA ALA A 110 -2.72 9.10 4.52
C ALA A 110 -3.56 8.19 5.43
N SER A 111 -3.79 6.97 4.97
CA SER A 111 -4.54 5.96 5.74
C SER A 111 -3.81 5.51 7.00
N ALA A 112 -2.49 5.36 6.94
CA ALA A 112 -1.67 4.98 8.09
C ALA A 112 -1.69 6.05 9.19
N VAL A 113 -1.61 7.32 8.80
CA VAL A 113 -1.75 8.44 9.74
C VAL A 113 -3.16 8.45 10.36
N ALA A 114 -4.20 8.24 9.55
CA ALA A 114 -5.57 8.18 10.05
C ALA A 114 -5.79 6.99 11.00
N ASP A 115 -5.25 5.81 10.68
CA ASP A 115 -5.29 4.63 11.56
C ASP A 115 -4.62 4.92 12.90
N GLU A 116 -3.44 5.53 12.88
CA GLU A 116 -2.71 5.84 14.10
C GLU A 116 -3.46 6.88 14.96
N TYR A 117 -4.11 7.88 14.34
CA TYR A 117 -4.99 8.80 15.08
C TYR A 117 -6.12 8.05 15.79
N ILE A 118 -6.77 7.11 15.10
CA ILE A 118 -7.84 6.26 15.67
C ILE A 118 -7.30 5.41 16.82
N VAL A 119 -6.14 4.77 16.63
CA VAL A 119 -5.53 3.90 17.65
C VAL A 119 -5.13 4.72 18.88
N GLN A 120 -4.45 5.85 18.69
CA GLN A 120 -4.00 6.68 19.80
C GLN A 120 -5.15 7.40 20.50
N ALA A 121 -6.18 7.82 19.76
CA ALA A 121 -7.39 8.40 20.36
C ALA A 121 -8.13 7.37 21.22
N ALA A 122 -8.26 6.13 20.74
CA ALA A 122 -8.86 5.05 21.51
C ALA A 122 -8.01 4.72 22.75
N ALA A 123 -6.70 4.54 22.61
CA ALA A 123 -5.80 4.21 23.71
C ALA A 123 -5.82 5.29 24.82
N GLN A 124 -5.88 6.56 24.46
CA GLN A 124 -5.88 7.71 25.38
C GLN A 124 -7.30 8.20 25.75
N GLN A 125 -8.34 7.53 25.26
CA GLN A 125 -9.75 7.89 25.46
C GLN A 125 -10.06 9.35 25.05
N ILE A 126 -9.43 9.83 23.98
CA ILE A 126 -9.71 11.15 23.39
C ILE A 126 -10.89 11.01 22.44
N PRO A 127 -12.02 11.73 22.68
CA PRO A 127 -13.20 11.61 21.86
C PRO A 127 -13.00 12.26 20.48
N LEU A 128 -13.31 11.52 19.41
CA LEU A 128 -13.37 12.05 18.03
C LEU A 128 -14.78 11.80 17.47
N ASP A 129 -15.31 12.77 16.75
CA ASP A 129 -16.60 12.69 16.06
C ASP A 129 -16.43 12.46 14.56
N GLY A 130 -15.30 12.92 14.00
CA GLY A 130 -14.91 12.74 12.63
C GLY A 130 -13.40 12.87 12.44
N LEU A 131 -12.87 12.19 11.42
CA LEU A 131 -11.46 12.25 11.04
C LEU A 131 -11.30 12.08 9.55
N ASP A 132 -10.66 13.05 8.93
CA ASP A 132 -10.09 12.99 7.59
C ASP A 132 -8.60 13.35 7.64
N VAL A 133 -7.78 12.67 6.85
CA VAL A 133 -6.36 13.01 6.70
C VAL A 133 -6.08 13.29 5.24
N VAL A 134 -5.65 14.50 4.92
CA VAL A 134 -5.14 14.87 3.60
C VAL A 134 -3.63 14.81 3.66
N PHE A 135 -3.04 13.96 2.85
CA PHE A 135 -1.60 13.77 2.77
C PHE A 135 -1.09 14.30 1.43
N THR A 136 0.04 14.99 1.44
CA THR A 136 0.66 15.56 0.25
C THR A 136 2.13 15.20 0.17
N SER A 137 2.62 15.13 -1.05
CA SER A 137 4.05 14.98 -1.34
C SER A 137 4.42 15.78 -2.58
N ILE A 138 5.55 16.44 -2.54
CA ILE A 138 6.14 17.10 -3.71
C ILE A 138 7.36 16.28 -4.10
N PRO A 139 7.31 15.52 -5.23
CA PRO A 139 8.44 14.71 -5.66
C PRO A 139 9.70 15.56 -5.87
N GLU A 140 10.83 15.02 -5.49
CA GLU A 140 12.13 15.66 -5.65
C GLU A 140 13.08 14.78 -6.45
N ARG A 141 13.86 15.41 -7.33
CA ARG A 141 14.93 14.74 -8.05
C ARG A 141 16.16 14.62 -7.16
N LYS A 142 16.61 13.40 -6.91
CA LYS A 142 17.81 13.11 -6.09
C LYS A 142 19.06 12.93 -6.97
N SER A 143 18.89 12.44 -8.20
CA SER A 143 19.94 12.33 -9.20
C SER A 143 19.37 12.44 -10.61
N GLU A 144 20.20 12.32 -11.64
CA GLU A 144 19.72 12.33 -13.03
C GLU A 144 18.64 11.29 -13.29
N ASN A 145 18.76 10.10 -12.68
CA ASN A 145 17.90 8.94 -12.93
C ASN A 145 17.04 8.53 -11.74
N LEU A 146 17.03 9.31 -10.65
CA LEU A 146 16.27 9.00 -9.44
C LEU A 146 15.50 10.23 -8.98
N ALA A 147 14.19 10.09 -8.91
CA ALA A 147 13.28 10.98 -8.22
C ALA A 147 12.29 10.14 -7.43
N TYR A 148 11.84 10.63 -6.29
CA TYR A 148 10.80 9.97 -5.51
C TYR A 148 9.94 10.97 -4.74
N PRO A 149 8.75 10.57 -4.27
CA PRO A 149 7.94 11.38 -3.38
C PRO A 149 8.75 11.86 -2.18
N ASN A 150 8.79 13.17 -1.96
CA ASN A 150 9.51 13.82 -0.87
C ASN A 150 8.66 14.96 -0.32
N ASN A 151 9.21 15.79 0.59
CA ASN A 151 8.46 16.89 1.21
C ASN A 151 7.09 16.42 1.70
N LEU A 152 7.12 15.35 2.49
CA LEU A 152 5.92 14.68 2.98
C LEU A 152 5.22 15.56 4.00
N SER A 153 3.93 15.77 3.84
CA SER A 153 3.14 16.50 4.83
C SER A 153 1.71 16.01 4.90
N TYR A 154 1.06 16.22 6.04
CA TYR A 154 -0.36 15.95 6.17
C TYR A 154 -1.09 17.00 6.98
N VAL A 155 -2.40 17.09 6.72
CA VAL A 155 -3.37 17.83 7.53
C VAL A 155 -4.41 16.83 8.04
N ALA A 156 -4.54 16.71 9.36
CA ALA A 156 -5.62 15.96 9.99
C ALA A 156 -6.78 16.90 10.33
N TYR A 157 -7.91 16.71 9.69
CA TYR A 157 -9.17 17.38 9.99
C TYR A 157 -9.90 16.59 11.05
N ILE A 158 -10.00 17.16 12.24
CA ILE A 158 -10.52 16.45 13.43
C ILE A 158 -11.74 17.17 13.98
N ASP A 159 -12.88 16.52 13.86
CA ASP A 159 -14.06 16.93 14.62
C ASP A 159 -14.03 16.27 16.00
N SER A 160 -13.97 17.10 17.06
CA SER A 160 -13.74 16.62 18.42
C SER A 160 -14.05 17.71 19.44
N PRO A 161 -14.66 17.36 20.59
CA PRO A 161 -14.80 18.26 21.73
C PRO A 161 -13.51 18.40 22.56
N ALA A 162 -12.47 17.58 22.27
CA ALA A 162 -11.22 17.63 23.04
C ALA A 162 -10.54 19.02 22.95
N SER A 163 -9.80 19.36 23.98
CA SER A 163 -9.03 20.63 24.00
C SER A 163 -7.90 20.62 22.98
N GLU A 164 -7.44 21.80 22.60
CA GLU A 164 -6.28 21.95 21.69
C GLU A 164 -5.04 21.23 22.24
N SER A 165 -4.80 21.32 23.54
CA SER A 165 -3.65 20.65 24.18
C SER A 165 -3.73 19.12 24.06
N GLN A 166 -4.93 18.53 24.17
CA GLN A 166 -5.15 17.10 23.98
C GLN A 166 -4.94 16.69 22.52
N LEU A 167 -5.42 17.47 21.56
CA LEU A 167 -5.22 17.19 20.14
C LEU A 167 -3.74 17.29 19.73
N GLN A 168 -3.01 18.28 20.27
CA GLN A 168 -1.56 18.37 20.04
C GLN A 168 -0.78 17.24 20.72
N ALA A 169 -1.21 16.76 21.88
CA ALA A 169 -0.64 15.57 22.51
C ALA A 169 -0.91 14.32 21.67
N LEU A 170 -2.14 14.19 21.15
CA LEU A 170 -2.54 13.10 20.24
C LEU A 170 -1.66 13.09 18.97
N LYS A 171 -1.44 14.24 18.34
CA LYS A 171 -0.53 14.36 17.19
C LYS A 171 0.89 13.89 17.51
N ARG A 172 1.43 14.28 18.66
CA ARG A 172 2.77 13.80 19.08
C ARG A 172 2.81 12.29 19.26
N ALA A 173 1.74 11.70 19.83
CA ALA A 173 1.63 10.27 19.99
C ALA A 173 1.57 9.54 18.63
N VAL A 174 0.83 10.08 17.67
CA VAL A 174 0.78 9.58 16.29
C VAL A 174 2.18 9.56 15.67
N HIS A 175 2.92 10.64 15.75
CA HIS A 175 4.29 10.70 15.21
C HIS A 175 5.26 9.72 15.91
N ALA A 176 5.10 9.53 17.21
CA ALA A 176 5.98 8.66 17.98
C ALA A 176 5.72 7.16 17.76
N ASN A 177 4.48 6.78 17.44
CA ASN A 177 4.05 5.38 17.45
C ASN A 177 3.75 4.81 16.06
N SER A 178 3.53 5.63 15.04
CA SER A 178 3.20 5.14 13.70
C SER A 178 4.37 4.38 13.05
N SER A 179 4.16 3.10 12.76
CA SER A 179 5.09 2.25 12.01
C SER A 179 5.37 2.80 10.61
N ALA A 180 4.36 3.37 9.96
CA ALA A 180 4.47 3.91 8.60
C ALA A 180 5.23 5.26 8.57
N ILE A 181 5.03 6.12 9.57
CA ILE A 181 5.84 7.34 9.72
C ILE A 181 7.30 6.94 9.95
N ASP A 182 7.55 5.99 10.83
CA ASP A 182 8.89 5.48 11.09
C ASP A 182 9.56 4.90 9.84
N LEU A 183 8.81 4.15 9.03
CA LEU A 183 9.31 3.55 7.79
C LEU A 183 9.89 4.60 6.82
N VAL A 184 9.27 5.77 6.72
CA VAL A 184 9.69 6.81 5.77
C VAL A 184 10.61 7.86 6.40
N THR A 185 10.59 8.04 7.73
CA THR A 185 11.41 9.05 8.40
C THR A 185 12.73 8.51 8.95
N ARG A 186 12.93 7.20 8.95
CA ARG A 186 14.19 6.56 9.34
C ARG A 186 14.68 5.61 8.26
N PRO A 187 15.97 5.66 7.90
CA PRO A 187 16.54 4.75 6.92
C PRO A 187 16.31 3.28 7.28
N GLN A 188 15.77 2.51 6.36
CA GLN A 188 15.53 1.08 6.52
C GLN A 188 16.61 0.27 5.83
N GLN A 189 16.93 -0.89 6.40
CA GLN A 189 17.73 -1.89 5.71
C GLN A 189 16.81 -2.81 4.90
N VAL A 190 16.94 -2.74 3.58
CA VAL A 190 16.32 -3.70 2.69
C VAL A 190 17.36 -4.74 2.33
N SER A 191 17.13 -6.00 2.70
CA SER A 191 18.08 -7.06 2.43
C SER A 191 18.19 -7.35 0.94
N HIS A 192 19.31 -7.99 0.56
CA HIS A 192 19.63 -8.31 -0.82
C HIS A 192 18.51 -9.10 -1.51
N ALA A 193 18.29 -8.78 -2.77
CA ALA A 193 17.30 -9.46 -3.59
C ALA A 193 17.73 -10.89 -3.92
N GLU A 194 16.80 -11.80 -3.82
CA GLU A 194 16.92 -13.12 -4.43
C GLU A 194 16.37 -13.08 -5.86
N VAL A 195 17.13 -13.58 -6.83
CA VAL A 195 16.69 -13.67 -8.24
C VAL A 195 16.50 -15.14 -8.59
N GLU A 196 15.25 -15.53 -8.83
CA GLU A 196 14.91 -16.79 -9.50
C GLU A 196 14.85 -16.56 -11.00
N TYR A 197 15.85 -17.03 -11.71
CA TYR A 197 15.99 -16.85 -13.15
C TYR A 197 15.69 -18.14 -13.91
N THR A 198 14.91 -18.01 -15.00
CA THR A 198 14.65 -19.09 -15.96
C THR A 198 15.03 -18.63 -17.35
N HIS A 199 16.02 -19.31 -17.97
CA HIS A 199 16.39 -19.04 -19.35
C HIS A 199 15.32 -19.52 -20.33
N THR A 200 14.96 -18.67 -21.29
CA THR A 200 13.97 -18.97 -22.33
C THR A 200 14.58 -18.88 -23.74
N ALA A 201 13.85 -19.34 -24.75
CA ALA A 201 14.33 -19.23 -26.13
C ALA A 201 14.44 -17.77 -26.59
N ALA A 202 15.49 -17.45 -27.36
CA ALA A 202 15.66 -16.12 -27.95
C ALA A 202 14.54 -15.81 -28.95
N GLU A 203 14.17 -16.78 -29.77
CA GLU A 203 13.05 -16.65 -30.71
C GLU A 203 11.75 -17.06 -30.04
N ARG A 204 10.72 -16.25 -30.24
CA ARG A 204 9.37 -16.57 -29.78
C ARG A 204 8.66 -17.47 -30.78
N ASP A 205 7.92 -18.46 -30.30
CA ASP A 205 7.02 -19.22 -31.15
C ASP A 205 5.91 -18.28 -31.70
N PRO A 206 5.84 -18.09 -33.04
CA PRO A 206 4.85 -17.18 -33.65
C PRO A 206 3.38 -17.63 -33.44
N LYS A 207 3.16 -18.86 -33.00
CA LYS A 207 1.83 -19.37 -32.68
C LYS A 207 1.36 -18.98 -31.30
N GLN A 208 2.25 -18.55 -30.42
CA GLN A 208 1.88 -18.06 -29.09
C GLN A 208 1.31 -16.64 -29.17
N PRO A 209 0.28 -16.33 -28.35
CA PRO A 209 -0.26 -14.97 -28.28
C PRO A 209 0.81 -13.99 -27.77
N PRO A 210 0.69 -12.69 -28.11
CA PRO A 210 1.58 -11.67 -27.58
C PRO A 210 1.68 -11.73 -26.06
N GLY A 211 2.89 -11.56 -25.53
CA GLY A 211 3.23 -11.66 -24.12
C GLY A 211 3.90 -10.43 -23.56
N LEU A 212 4.48 -10.52 -22.37
CA LEU A 212 5.17 -9.42 -21.70
C LEU A 212 6.36 -8.90 -22.54
N ARG A 213 7.07 -9.79 -23.21
CA ARG A 213 8.16 -9.45 -24.15
C ARG A 213 7.67 -8.48 -25.23
N ASP A 214 6.54 -8.80 -25.87
CA ASP A 214 5.98 -7.98 -26.94
C ASP A 214 5.54 -6.62 -26.41
N PHE A 215 4.82 -6.58 -25.29
CA PHE A 215 4.43 -5.34 -24.63
C PHE A 215 5.65 -4.46 -24.29
N ILE A 216 6.70 -5.04 -23.69
CA ILE A 216 7.91 -4.29 -23.35
C ILE A 216 8.59 -3.74 -24.60
N THR A 217 8.66 -4.52 -25.67
CA THR A 217 9.38 -4.15 -26.90
C THR A 217 8.58 -3.14 -27.74
N GLU A 218 7.30 -3.40 -27.95
CA GLU A 218 6.47 -2.69 -28.95
C GLU A 218 5.79 -1.45 -28.36
N GLU A 219 5.43 -1.48 -27.07
CA GLU A 219 4.69 -0.38 -26.42
C GLU A 219 5.55 0.37 -25.39
N LYS A 220 6.13 -0.37 -24.43
CA LYS A 220 6.84 0.26 -23.29
C LYS A 220 8.13 0.92 -23.75
N ARG A 221 8.93 0.26 -24.58
CA ARG A 221 10.21 0.78 -25.05
C ARG A 221 10.10 2.11 -25.82
N PRO A 222 9.22 2.27 -26.80
CA PRO A 222 9.01 3.57 -27.46
C PRO A 222 8.62 4.67 -26.46
N ALA A 223 7.72 4.40 -25.53
CA ALA A 223 7.29 5.36 -24.52
C ALA A 223 8.46 5.77 -23.59
N VAL A 224 9.25 4.82 -23.12
CA VAL A 224 10.43 5.06 -22.26
C VAL A 224 11.49 5.87 -22.99
N LEU A 225 11.82 5.51 -24.23
CA LEU A 225 12.83 6.21 -25.04
C LEU A 225 12.39 7.64 -25.38
N ALA A 226 11.10 7.87 -25.68
CA ALA A 226 10.57 9.20 -25.92
C ALA A 226 10.77 10.16 -24.73
N ARG A 227 10.77 9.65 -23.49
CA ARG A 227 11.02 10.43 -22.27
C ARG A 227 12.50 10.75 -22.04
N GLN A 228 13.42 9.94 -22.61
CA GLN A 228 14.87 10.16 -22.52
C GLN A 228 15.37 11.22 -23.52
N VAL A 229 14.59 11.49 -24.56
CA VAL A 229 14.94 12.55 -25.53
C VAL A 229 14.74 13.90 -24.84
N LYS A 230 15.85 14.60 -24.56
CA LYS A 230 15.79 15.98 -24.05
C LYS A 230 15.10 16.86 -25.11
N PRO A 231 14.03 17.60 -24.76
CA PRO A 231 13.48 18.59 -25.69
C PRO A 231 14.58 19.56 -26.08
N ASN A 232 14.73 19.86 -27.36
CA ASN A 232 15.75 20.77 -27.87
C ASN A 232 15.68 22.11 -27.10
N GLY A 233 16.53 22.27 -26.12
CA GLY A 233 17.12 23.50 -25.58
C GLY A 233 16.24 24.55 -24.92
N LYS A 234 14.91 24.47 -24.87
CA LYS A 234 14.07 25.56 -24.35
C LYS A 234 12.81 25.17 -23.54
N ALA A 235 12.54 23.90 -23.32
CA ALA A 235 11.44 23.55 -22.43
C ALA A 235 11.89 23.74 -20.97
N LYS A 236 11.25 24.66 -20.24
CA LYS A 236 11.37 24.76 -18.78
C LYS A 236 11.02 23.38 -18.23
N PRO A 237 11.83 22.81 -17.32
CA PRO A 237 11.44 21.56 -16.67
C PRO A 237 10.04 21.72 -16.08
N ALA A 238 9.15 20.78 -16.37
CA ALA A 238 7.84 20.79 -15.73
C ALA A 238 8.02 20.77 -14.22
N GLU A 239 7.32 21.65 -13.52
CA GLU A 239 7.32 21.61 -12.06
C GLU A 239 6.77 20.25 -11.61
N PRO A 240 7.34 19.65 -10.56
CA PRO A 240 6.87 18.37 -10.07
C PRO A 240 5.41 18.50 -9.63
N GLU A 241 4.58 17.61 -10.15
CA GLU A 241 3.16 17.59 -9.75
C GLU A 241 3.04 17.16 -8.29
N THR A 242 2.28 17.93 -7.50
CA THR A 242 1.99 17.58 -6.11
C THR A 242 1.09 16.35 -6.07
N LEU A 243 1.56 15.30 -5.42
CA LEU A 243 0.76 14.12 -5.12
C LEU A 243 -0.14 14.42 -3.91
N VAL A 244 -1.39 14.04 -4.02
CA VAL A 244 -2.40 14.27 -2.96
C VAL A 244 -3.21 13.01 -2.77
N ALA A 245 -3.51 12.68 -1.51
CA ALA A 245 -4.49 11.67 -1.17
C ALA A 245 -5.27 12.08 0.07
N ARG A 246 -6.52 11.64 0.16
CA ARG A 246 -7.37 11.83 1.34
C ARG A 246 -7.82 10.48 1.88
N ALA A 247 -7.58 10.24 3.17
CA ALA A 247 -8.15 9.13 3.90
C ALA A 247 -9.31 9.64 4.75
N HIS A 248 -10.50 9.09 4.50
CA HIS A 248 -11.72 9.32 5.28
C HIS A 248 -11.96 8.12 6.18
N VAL A 249 -12.21 8.37 7.46
CA VAL A 249 -12.54 7.33 8.44
C VAL A 249 -14.05 7.13 8.51
N GLU A 250 -14.50 5.92 8.20
CA GLU A 250 -15.91 5.53 8.36
C GLU A 250 -16.27 5.46 9.84
N PRO A 251 -17.21 6.27 10.32
CA PRO A 251 -17.39 6.49 11.76
C PRO A 251 -17.85 5.25 12.55
N ARG A 252 -18.51 4.28 11.90
CA ARG A 252 -19.07 3.08 12.58
C ARG A 252 -18.09 1.92 12.61
N THR A 253 -17.13 1.88 11.71
CA THR A 253 -16.29 0.72 11.49
C THR A 253 -14.79 1.02 11.62
N GLY A 254 -14.40 2.30 11.56
CA GLY A 254 -13.00 2.69 11.51
C GLY A 254 -12.30 2.32 10.19
N LEU A 255 -13.01 1.79 9.20
CA LEU A 255 -12.49 1.59 7.85
C LEU A 255 -12.01 2.91 7.26
N ARG A 256 -10.91 2.89 6.55
CA ARG A 256 -10.36 4.07 5.89
C ARG A 256 -10.57 3.94 4.38
N ARG A 257 -11.45 4.80 3.85
CA ARG A 257 -11.61 4.99 2.42
C ARG A 257 -10.62 6.04 1.96
N VAL A 258 -9.77 5.67 1.02
CA VAL A 258 -8.69 6.54 0.52
C VAL A 258 -8.98 6.95 -0.90
N TYR A 259 -8.97 8.24 -1.15
CA TYR A 259 -9.14 8.86 -2.44
C TYR A 259 -7.77 9.33 -2.95
N LEU A 260 -7.37 8.88 -4.12
CA LEU A 260 -6.04 9.10 -4.70
C LEU A 260 -6.09 10.16 -5.80
N GLY A 261 -5.12 11.06 -5.79
CA GLY A 261 -5.09 12.21 -6.69
C GLY A 261 -6.07 13.30 -6.30
N LYS A 262 -6.05 14.40 -7.06
CA LYS A 262 -6.93 15.55 -6.82
C LYS A 262 -8.40 15.24 -7.09
N ASP A 263 -8.66 14.34 -8.02
CA ASP A 263 -10.00 14.01 -8.48
C ASP A 263 -10.57 12.77 -7.78
N GLY A 264 -9.78 12.09 -6.93
CA GLY A 264 -10.19 10.86 -6.25
C GLY A 264 -10.59 9.72 -7.19
N TYR A 265 -10.10 9.74 -8.43
CA TYR A 265 -10.48 8.78 -9.47
C TYR A 265 -10.17 7.34 -9.07
N HIS A 266 -9.01 7.11 -8.47
CA HIS A 266 -8.67 5.83 -7.89
C HIS A 266 -8.94 5.84 -6.38
N GLN A 267 -9.42 4.73 -5.87
CA GLN A 267 -9.72 4.57 -4.46
C GLN A 267 -9.09 3.30 -3.90
N GLN A 268 -8.75 3.34 -2.62
CA GLN A 268 -8.27 2.21 -1.86
C GLN A 268 -9.05 2.11 -0.55
N LEU A 269 -9.09 0.92 0.02
CA LEU A 269 -9.70 0.67 1.31
C LEU A 269 -8.66 0.03 2.22
N HIS A 270 -8.65 0.44 3.49
CA HIS A 270 -7.82 -0.20 4.52
C HIS A 270 -8.65 -0.51 5.75
N ASP A 271 -8.30 -1.59 6.42
CA ASP A 271 -8.89 -2.01 7.67
C ASP A 271 -7.83 -2.09 8.78
N SER A 272 -8.26 -2.18 10.02
CA SER A 272 -7.38 -2.49 11.13
C SER A 272 -7.16 -4.00 11.21
N ALA A 273 -6.10 -4.42 11.90
CA ALA A 273 -5.92 -5.82 12.23
C ALA A 273 -7.08 -6.35 13.10
N PRO A 274 -7.49 -7.62 12.98
CA PRO A 274 -8.63 -8.18 13.71
C PRO A 274 -8.53 -8.01 15.24
N GLU A 275 -7.34 -8.15 15.81
CA GLU A 275 -7.07 -7.96 17.24
C GLU A 275 -7.26 -6.49 17.69
N LEU A 276 -7.29 -5.56 16.76
CA LEU A 276 -7.58 -4.13 16.96
C LEU A 276 -8.93 -3.72 16.40
N LEU A 277 -9.90 -4.61 16.43
CA LEU A 277 -11.28 -4.39 15.97
C LEU A 277 -11.41 -4.17 14.45
N GLY A 278 -10.58 -4.82 13.65
CA GLY A 278 -10.74 -4.90 12.19
C GLY A 278 -11.73 -5.99 11.78
N TYR A 279 -12.33 -5.82 10.62
CA TYR A 279 -13.36 -6.72 10.06
C TYR A 279 -12.84 -7.64 8.96
N GLY A 280 -11.57 -7.50 8.58
CA GLY A 280 -10.98 -8.26 7.48
C GLY A 280 -11.54 -7.89 6.11
N LEU A 281 -12.02 -6.68 5.93
CA LEU A 281 -12.62 -6.20 4.67
C LEU A 281 -11.59 -5.60 3.70
N ALA A 282 -10.41 -5.27 4.20
CA ALA A 282 -9.30 -4.72 3.42
C ALA A 282 -7.98 -5.03 4.13
N PRO A 283 -6.82 -4.90 3.45
CA PRO A 283 -5.53 -5.09 4.08
C PRO A 283 -5.26 -4.02 5.13
N THR A 284 -4.36 -4.31 6.05
CA THR A 284 -3.77 -3.30 6.92
C THR A 284 -2.88 -2.35 6.11
N VAL A 285 -2.61 -1.19 6.68
CA VAL A 285 -1.71 -0.22 6.02
C VAL A 285 -0.29 -0.75 5.91
N GLU A 286 0.15 -1.54 6.88
CA GLU A 286 1.48 -2.15 6.91
C GLU A 286 1.66 -3.14 5.75
N GLU A 287 0.69 -4.02 5.53
CA GLU A 287 0.71 -4.97 4.42
C GLU A 287 0.68 -4.26 3.07
N HIS A 288 -0.19 -3.25 2.92
CA HIS A 288 -0.33 -2.55 1.65
C HIS A 288 0.92 -1.71 1.33
N LEU A 289 1.52 -1.05 2.30
CA LEU A 289 2.72 -0.22 2.09
C LEU A 289 3.90 -1.06 1.57
N LEU A 290 4.04 -2.29 2.10
CA LEU A 290 4.99 -3.26 1.58
C LEU A 290 4.68 -3.64 0.13
N GLY A 291 3.40 -3.90 -0.18
CA GLY A 291 2.93 -4.22 -1.53
C GLY A 291 3.15 -3.10 -2.53
N VAL A 292 2.94 -1.85 -2.13
CA VAL A 292 3.19 -0.65 -2.96
C VAL A 292 4.67 -0.54 -3.35
N THR A 293 5.58 -0.87 -2.44
CA THR A 293 7.02 -0.96 -2.77
C THR A 293 7.28 -2.01 -3.84
N GLY A 294 6.61 -3.17 -3.74
CA GLY A 294 6.67 -4.22 -4.75
C GLY A 294 6.15 -3.78 -6.12
N THR A 295 5.03 -3.03 -6.18
CA THR A 295 4.50 -2.51 -7.46
C THR A 295 5.45 -1.52 -8.12
N CYS A 296 6.14 -0.70 -7.31
CA CYS A 296 7.14 0.22 -7.82
C CYS A 296 8.35 -0.52 -8.40
N LEU A 297 8.90 -1.49 -7.68
CA LEU A 297 10.02 -2.31 -8.16
C LEU A 297 9.66 -3.00 -9.48
N THR A 298 8.50 -3.65 -9.56
CA THR A 298 8.03 -4.33 -10.78
C THR A 298 7.93 -3.35 -11.96
N HIS A 299 7.38 -2.15 -11.73
CA HIS A 299 7.32 -1.11 -12.76
C HIS A 299 8.72 -0.71 -13.25
N ILE A 300 9.68 -0.53 -12.33
CA ILE A 300 11.04 -0.13 -12.71
C ILE A 300 11.77 -1.28 -13.42
N PHE A 301 11.51 -2.55 -13.07
CA PHE A 301 11.98 -3.68 -13.88
C PHE A 301 11.51 -3.58 -15.34
N GLU A 302 10.23 -3.31 -15.58
CA GLU A 302 9.71 -3.11 -16.94
C GLU A 302 10.38 -1.92 -17.65
N VAL A 303 10.54 -0.78 -16.95
CA VAL A 303 11.16 0.44 -17.50
C VAL A 303 12.64 0.20 -17.85
N GLN A 304 13.39 -0.42 -16.96
CA GLN A 304 14.82 -0.69 -17.18
C GLN A 304 15.02 -1.77 -18.24
N ALA A 305 14.18 -2.81 -18.30
CA ALA A 305 14.19 -3.80 -19.34
C ALA A 305 13.92 -3.16 -20.71
N ALA A 306 12.88 -2.31 -20.80
CA ALA A 306 12.56 -1.56 -22.02
C ALA A 306 13.71 -0.64 -22.46
N SER A 307 14.30 0.12 -21.53
CA SER A 307 15.41 1.04 -21.81
C SER A 307 16.65 0.31 -22.34
N ARG A 308 16.99 -0.83 -21.74
CA ARG A 308 18.19 -1.64 -22.03
C ARG A 308 17.98 -2.68 -23.13
N ASN A 309 16.78 -2.81 -23.65
CA ASN A 309 16.39 -3.86 -24.58
C ASN A 309 16.59 -5.29 -24.04
N VAL A 310 16.37 -5.48 -22.73
CA VAL A 310 16.34 -6.79 -22.10
C VAL A 310 14.94 -7.36 -22.24
N LEU A 311 14.81 -8.52 -22.86
CA LEU A 311 13.53 -9.16 -23.10
C LEU A 311 13.07 -9.92 -21.84
N LEU A 312 11.83 -9.72 -21.41
CA LEU A 312 11.23 -10.45 -20.28
C LEU A 312 9.99 -11.18 -20.75
N ASP A 313 9.92 -12.48 -20.51
CA ASP A 313 8.74 -13.31 -20.81
C ASP A 313 7.76 -13.35 -19.63
N SER A 314 8.30 -13.29 -18.42
CA SER A 314 7.51 -13.14 -17.18
C SER A 314 8.29 -12.33 -16.15
N LEU A 315 7.53 -11.66 -15.29
CA LEU A 315 8.05 -10.90 -14.18
C LEU A 315 7.10 -11.01 -13.00
N GLU A 316 7.59 -11.59 -11.92
CA GLU A 316 6.88 -11.71 -10.66
C GLU A 316 7.81 -11.28 -9.53
N LEU A 317 7.28 -10.56 -8.56
CA LEU A 317 8.04 -10.05 -7.43
C LEU A 317 7.28 -10.30 -6.14
N THR A 318 7.95 -10.79 -5.11
CA THR A 318 7.43 -10.86 -3.75
C THR A 318 8.20 -9.89 -2.87
N VAL A 319 7.50 -9.28 -1.92
CA VAL A 319 8.12 -8.48 -0.85
C VAL A 319 7.64 -9.04 0.47
N ASP A 320 8.59 -9.37 1.31
CA ASP A 320 8.37 -9.89 2.65
C ASP A 320 8.92 -8.93 3.68
N GLY A 321 8.38 -9.00 4.89
CA GLY A 321 8.84 -8.27 6.05
C GLY A 321 8.07 -8.69 7.28
N GLN A 322 8.25 -7.95 8.34
CA GLN A 322 7.42 -8.07 9.54
C GLN A 322 7.27 -6.72 10.21
N VAL A 323 6.20 -6.56 10.95
CA VAL A 323 6.00 -5.41 11.84
C VAL A 323 5.92 -5.90 13.28
N SER A 324 6.63 -5.23 14.19
CA SER A 324 6.53 -5.52 15.62
C SER A 324 5.16 -5.10 16.14
N PRO A 325 4.62 -5.77 17.18
CA PRO A 325 3.30 -5.49 17.69
C PRO A 325 3.20 -4.08 18.28
N ARG A 326 2.04 -3.45 18.16
CA ARG A 326 1.73 -2.14 18.76
C ARG A 326 1.39 -2.26 20.26
N PHE A 327 0.71 -3.34 20.64
CA PHE A 327 0.25 -3.61 21.99
C PHE A 327 0.57 -5.03 22.38
N GLY A 328 0.79 -5.25 23.67
CA GLY A 328 1.08 -6.55 24.26
C GLY A 328 1.79 -6.40 25.59
N SER A 329 1.67 -7.38 26.49
CA SER A 329 2.31 -7.37 27.80
C SER A 329 3.85 -7.38 27.75
N ASN A 330 4.41 -7.75 26.59
CA ASN A 330 5.84 -7.77 26.29
C ASN A 330 6.28 -6.62 25.36
N VAL A 331 5.39 -5.67 25.05
CA VAL A 331 5.69 -4.54 24.16
C VAL A 331 6.17 -3.34 24.97
N SER A 332 7.39 -2.89 24.69
CA SER A 332 8.03 -1.76 25.38
C SER A 332 8.45 -0.63 24.42
N SER A 333 8.22 -0.79 23.13
CA SER A 333 8.61 0.19 22.10
C SER A 333 7.54 0.29 21.02
N PRO A 334 7.49 1.41 20.30
CA PRO A 334 6.58 1.58 19.15
C PRO A 334 6.78 0.50 18.09
N ALA A 335 5.70 0.22 17.35
CA ALA A 335 5.74 -0.72 16.23
C ALA A 335 6.72 -0.27 15.14
N ARG A 336 7.48 -1.21 14.59
CA ARG A 336 8.51 -0.96 13.56
C ARG A 336 8.52 -2.06 12.52
N TYR A 337 8.78 -1.68 11.29
CA TYR A 337 9.11 -2.64 10.25
C TYR A 337 10.50 -3.23 10.47
N SER A 338 10.68 -4.47 10.07
CA SER A 338 11.98 -5.14 10.06
C SER A 338 12.01 -6.27 9.05
N GLY A 339 13.21 -6.73 8.69
CA GLY A 339 13.40 -7.86 7.78
C GLY A 339 12.82 -7.65 6.39
N ILE A 340 12.73 -6.39 5.91
CA ILE A 340 12.23 -6.10 4.57
C ILE A 340 13.19 -6.70 3.55
N ARG A 341 12.64 -7.52 2.67
CA ARG A 341 13.38 -8.15 1.57
C ARG A 341 12.46 -8.33 0.38
N TYR A 342 13.03 -8.39 -0.82
CA TYR A 342 12.28 -8.78 -1.99
C TYR A 342 12.95 -9.94 -2.73
N LYS A 343 12.14 -10.68 -3.45
CA LYS A 343 12.53 -11.75 -4.35
C LYS A 343 11.90 -11.49 -5.70
N VAL A 344 12.65 -11.66 -6.77
CA VAL A 344 12.14 -11.50 -8.13
C VAL A 344 12.29 -12.81 -8.90
N ARG A 345 11.23 -13.21 -9.58
CA ARG A 345 11.21 -14.33 -10.51
C ARG A 345 11.11 -13.80 -11.94
N ILE A 346 12.06 -14.15 -12.76
CA ILE A 346 12.19 -13.67 -14.15
C ILE A 346 12.38 -14.85 -15.09
N ALA A 347 11.58 -14.89 -16.16
CA ALA A 347 11.84 -15.70 -17.34
C ALA A 347 12.30 -14.78 -18.48
N SER A 348 13.43 -15.10 -19.13
CA SER A 348 14.06 -14.22 -20.12
C SER A 348 15.04 -15.00 -21.00
N PRO A 349 15.21 -14.63 -22.28
CA PRO A 349 16.30 -15.14 -23.12
C PRO A 349 17.65 -14.45 -22.87
N ALA A 350 17.68 -13.36 -22.08
CA ALA A 350 18.93 -12.69 -21.70
C ALA A 350 19.79 -13.61 -20.84
N SER A 351 21.07 -13.33 -20.73
CA SER A 351 21.95 -14.06 -19.84
C SER A 351 21.71 -13.72 -18.36
N GLU A 352 22.11 -14.59 -17.47
CA GLU A 352 22.04 -14.36 -16.03
C GLU A 352 22.78 -13.08 -15.62
N GLN A 353 23.91 -12.78 -16.27
CA GLN A 353 24.68 -11.56 -16.04
C GLN A 353 23.90 -10.31 -16.45
N GLU A 354 23.17 -10.35 -17.57
CA GLU A 354 22.31 -9.23 -18.01
C GLU A 354 21.13 -9.03 -17.06
N ILE A 355 20.55 -10.11 -16.52
CA ILE A 355 19.49 -10.05 -15.51
C ILE A 355 20.00 -9.46 -14.19
N ASP A 356 21.21 -9.83 -13.75
CA ASP A 356 21.80 -9.22 -12.55
C ASP A 356 22.10 -7.73 -12.75
N ALA A 357 22.64 -7.34 -13.92
CA ALA A 357 22.84 -5.94 -14.28
C ALA A 357 21.51 -5.15 -14.36
N LEU A 358 20.43 -5.79 -14.83
CA LEU A 358 19.09 -5.23 -14.81
C LEU A 358 18.63 -4.98 -13.37
N ARG A 359 18.75 -5.97 -12.49
CA ARG A 359 18.40 -5.86 -11.06
C ARG A 359 19.15 -4.70 -10.39
N GLN A 360 20.46 -4.63 -10.56
CA GLN A 360 21.29 -3.54 -10.00
C GLN A 360 20.80 -2.16 -10.48
N SER A 361 20.44 -2.06 -11.75
CA SER A 361 19.89 -0.81 -12.31
C SER A 361 18.53 -0.46 -11.70
N VAL A 362 17.68 -1.47 -11.47
CA VAL A 362 16.38 -1.29 -10.79
C VAL A 362 16.57 -0.77 -9.37
N GLU A 363 17.46 -1.40 -8.59
CA GLU A 363 17.74 -0.95 -7.22
C GLU A 363 18.30 0.48 -7.17
N ALA A 364 19.14 0.86 -8.13
CA ALA A 364 19.69 2.21 -8.22
C ALA A 364 18.65 3.28 -8.60
N THR A 365 17.57 2.90 -9.28
CA THR A 365 16.62 3.85 -9.88
C THR A 365 15.18 3.70 -9.40
N CYS A 366 14.86 2.68 -8.60
CA CYS A 366 13.50 2.51 -8.08
C CYS A 366 13.20 3.56 -7.01
N PRO A 367 12.20 4.44 -7.25
CA PRO A 367 11.83 5.50 -6.32
C PRO A 367 11.54 5.01 -4.91
N LEU A 368 10.62 4.06 -4.75
CA LEU A 368 10.17 3.65 -3.41
C LEU A 368 11.20 2.77 -2.68
N TYR A 369 11.98 2.00 -3.41
CA TYR A 369 13.10 1.25 -2.84
C TYR A 369 14.15 2.19 -2.21
N ASN A 370 14.44 3.31 -2.87
CA ASN A 370 15.39 4.30 -2.36
C ASN A 370 14.74 5.22 -1.32
N LEU A 371 13.45 5.54 -1.45
CA LEU A 371 12.73 6.35 -0.46
C LEU A 371 12.80 5.73 0.95
N VAL A 372 12.58 4.42 1.08
CA VAL A 372 12.64 3.74 2.38
C VAL A 372 14.05 3.54 2.92
N LYS A 373 15.08 3.68 2.07
CA LYS A 373 16.50 3.64 2.47
C LYS A 373 17.04 5.00 2.89
N ASP A 374 16.35 6.08 2.52
CA ASP A 374 16.73 7.44 2.85
C ASP A 374 15.83 8.00 3.97
N GLU A 375 16.36 8.95 4.72
CA GLU A 375 15.58 9.70 5.70
C GLU A 375 14.70 10.74 5.01
N GLN A 376 13.37 10.69 5.24
CA GLN A 376 12.44 11.71 4.78
C GLN A 376 11.99 12.61 5.91
N LYS A 377 11.71 13.88 5.58
CA LYS A 377 11.02 14.78 6.50
C LYS A 377 9.52 14.64 6.32
N LEU A 378 8.81 14.58 7.44
CA LEU A 378 7.35 14.53 7.45
C LEU A 378 6.81 15.56 8.43
N GLU A 379 5.97 16.48 7.93
CA GLU A 379 5.32 17.51 8.71
C GLU A 379 3.83 17.20 8.88
N GLY A 380 3.31 17.38 10.09
CA GLY A 380 1.90 17.16 10.38
C GLY A 380 1.25 18.38 11.02
N SER A 381 0.02 18.66 10.61
CA SER A 381 -0.80 19.70 11.22
C SER A 381 -2.23 19.17 11.53
N ILE A 382 -2.93 19.89 12.40
CA ILE A 382 -4.32 19.63 12.75
C ILE A 382 -5.15 20.85 12.38
N VAL A 383 -6.30 20.60 11.79
CA VAL A 383 -7.38 21.56 11.61
C VAL A 383 -8.60 21.03 12.36
N ARG A 384 -9.18 21.85 13.23
CA ARG A 384 -10.41 21.47 13.96
C ARG A 384 -11.63 21.59 13.08
N GLY A 385 -12.49 20.58 13.14
CA GLY A 385 -13.72 20.47 12.37
C GLY A 385 -13.62 19.47 11.22
N ALA A 386 -14.76 19.25 10.58
CA ALA A 386 -14.86 18.34 9.45
C ALA A 386 -14.10 18.88 8.22
N TYR A 387 -13.62 17.98 7.38
CA TYR A 387 -13.07 18.33 6.07
C TYR A 387 -14.16 18.95 5.20
N ALA A 388 -13.95 20.22 4.80
CA ALA A 388 -14.92 20.98 4.01
C ALA A 388 -14.66 20.92 2.49
N GLY A 389 -13.65 20.19 2.05
CA GLY A 389 -13.38 19.99 0.63
C GLY A 389 -14.48 19.14 -0.02
N ALA A 390 -14.72 19.34 -1.32
CA ALA A 390 -15.65 18.51 -2.07
C ALA A 390 -15.29 17.02 -1.87
N ALA A 391 -16.30 16.18 -1.67
CA ALA A 391 -16.12 14.75 -1.89
C ALA A 391 -15.71 14.59 -3.36
N PRO A 392 -14.67 13.86 -3.67
CA PRO A 392 -14.29 13.62 -5.03
C PRO A 392 -15.35 12.80 -5.75
#